data_daddfb3a933f1b7ff349497e7e885e71
#
_entry.id   daddfb3a933f1b7ff349497e7e885e71
#
_cell.length_a   1.000
_cell.length_b   1.000
_cell.length_c   1.000
_cell.angle_alpha   90.00
_cell.angle_beta   90.00
_cell.angle_gamma   90.00
#
_symmetry.space_group_name_H-M   'P 1'
#
loop_
_entity.id
_entity.type
_entity.pdbx_description
1 polymer ?
#
loop_
_entity_poly.entity_id
_entity_poly.type
_entity_poly.pdbx_seq_one_letter_code
_entity_poly.pdbx_strand_id
1 'polypeptide(L)'
;ASDVYKRQHIGAEIDCDVHLRELPERDFVDIKKAFDEHSVLVFRGQPLLDEDQINFSERFGSLETTVNSNPEGGGTVMTVLSNVDQQNKVIPPEDKRMVFNTGNQMWHTDSSFKRVPALMSLLSGREVPSIGGETQFASMRAAYDSLADQKKMELDDLVCIHDFAYSRALIDPNLLTNDNKAEVPPVRQAMVRENPVHKKKNLFLGAHASYIEGWDLEDSRKLIAELNDTITHPDFVYSHAWKKDDLVIWDNRTVLHRGRPWDRDQKRI
;
A
#
# COMPACT_ATOMS: atom_id res chain seq x y z
N ALA A 1 1.51 -11.99 26.09
CA ALA A 1 0.86 -10.70 25.88
C ALA A 1 1.66 -9.93 24.85
N SER A 2 1.04 -9.47 23.78
CA SER A 2 1.70 -8.61 22.81
C SER A 2 1.69 -7.17 23.32
N ASP A 3 2.87 -6.54 23.43
CA ASP A 3 2.98 -5.14 23.72
C ASP A 3 2.90 -4.31 22.42
N VAL A 4 2.20 -3.18 22.47
CA VAL A 4 1.99 -2.29 21.32
C VAL A 4 2.72 -0.98 21.55
N TYR A 5 3.74 -0.70 20.74
CA TYR A 5 4.50 0.56 20.77
C TYR A 5 3.96 1.51 19.69
N LYS A 6 3.22 2.52 20.12
CA LYS A 6 2.52 3.47 19.23
C LYS A 6 3.48 4.50 18.63
N ARG A 7 3.22 4.84 17.37
CA ARG A 7 3.78 6.01 16.68
C ARG A 7 2.73 7.12 16.58
N GLN A 8 3.10 8.32 16.13
CA GLN A 8 2.31 9.54 16.34
C GLN A 8 0.88 9.48 15.75
N HIS A 9 0.70 9.20 14.46
CA HIS A 9 -0.62 9.17 13.79
C HIS A 9 -0.99 7.81 13.23
N ILE A 10 0.00 7.05 12.81
CA ILE A 10 -0.14 5.69 12.28
C ILE A 10 1.06 4.85 12.68
N GLY A 11 0.85 3.55 12.70
CA GLY A 11 1.89 2.57 12.94
C GLY A 11 2.05 2.20 14.40
N ALA A 12 2.18 0.93 14.62
CA ALA A 12 2.55 0.33 15.90
C ALA A 12 3.48 -0.86 15.64
N GLU A 13 4.45 -1.03 16.52
CA GLU A 13 5.26 -2.24 16.57
C GLU A 13 4.62 -3.20 17.54
N ILE A 14 4.39 -4.43 17.10
CA ILE A 14 3.76 -5.49 17.89
C ILE A 14 4.85 -6.43 18.35
N ASP A 15 5.03 -6.53 19.65
CA ASP A 15 5.88 -7.53 20.25
C ASP A 15 5.07 -8.82 20.46
N CYS A 16 5.42 -9.86 19.75
CA CYS A 16 4.77 -11.16 19.81
C CYS A 16 5.70 -12.18 20.45
N ASP A 17 5.29 -12.74 21.57
CA ASP A 17 6.01 -13.82 22.25
C ASP A 17 6.02 -15.14 21.46
N VAL A 18 5.17 -15.24 20.42
CA VAL A 18 5.02 -16.43 19.59
C VAL A 18 5.22 -16.10 18.11
N HIS A 19 5.65 -17.10 17.35
CA HIS A 19 5.72 -16.98 15.90
C HIS A 19 4.32 -16.87 15.29
N LEU A 20 4.15 -16.00 14.28
CA LEU A 20 2.83 -15.70 13.68
C LEU A 20 2.12 -16.94 13.12
N ARG A 21 2.87 -17.97 12.65
CA ARG A 21 2.27 -19.26 12.21
C ARG A 21 1.60 -20.03 13.35
N GLU A 22 1.97 -19.75 14.61
CA GLU A 22 1.46 -20.43 15.81
C GLU A 22 0.54 -19.52 16.64
N LEU A 23 0.15 -18.36 16.08
CA LEU A 23 -0.58 -17.31 16.78
C LEU A 23 -1.97 -17.80 17.23
N PRO A 24 -2.26 -17.81 18.54
CA PRO A 24 -3.58 -18.17 19.07
C PRO A 24 -4.68 -17.22 18.61
N GLU A 25 -5.91 -17.71 18.54
CA GLU A 25 -7.05 -16.92 18.06
C GLU A 25 -7.30 -15.66 18.90
N ARG A 26 -7.15 -15.73 20.22
CA ARG A 26 -7.30 -14.55 21.11
C ARG A 26 -6.34 -13.44 20.76
N ASP A 27 -5.06 -13.79 20.45
CA ASP A 27 -4.02 -12.84 20.16
C ASP A 27 -4.21 -12.26 18.73
N PHE A 28 -4.76 -13.06 17.81
CA PHE A 28 -5.16 -12.58 16.49
C PHE A 28 -6.29 -11.54 16.57
N VAL A 29 -7.28 -11.75 17.45
CA VAL A 29 -8.34 -10.75 17.68
C VAL A 29 -7.76 -9.42 18.16
N ASP A 30 -6.76 -9.45 19.04
CA ASP A 30 -6.09 -8.22 19.52
C ASP A 30 -5.25 -7.56 18.44
N ILE A 31 -4.59 -8.34 17.57
CA ILE A 31 -3.90 -7.83 16.38
C ILE A 31 -4.90 -7.12 15.43
N LYS A 32 -6.08 -7.69 15.21
CA LYS A 32 -7.11 -7.03 14.38
C LYS A 32 -7.55 -5.70 14.96
N LYS A 33 -7.75 -5.60 16.27
CA LYS A 33 -8.08 -4.33 16.93
C LYS A 33 -6.96 -3.31 16.77
N ALA A 34 -5.70 -3.72 16.98
CA ALA A 34 -4.54 -2.86 16.79
C ALA A 34 -4.42 -2.39 15.32
N PHE A 35 -4.71 -3.27 14.37
CA PHE A 35 -4.72 -2.94 12.95
C PHE A 35 -5.77 -1.87 12.61
N ASP A 36 -7.00 -2.01 13.09
CA ASP A 36 -8.05 -1.02 12.87
C ASP A 36 -7.71 0.34 13.54
N GLU A 37 -7.03 0.33 14.69
CA GLU A 37 -6.63 1.55 15.40
C GLU A 37 -5.44 2.25 14.74
N HIS A 38 -4.39 1.48 14.37
CA HIS A 38 -3.08 2.04 13.98
C HIS A 38 -2.79 2.00 12.49
N SER A 39 -3.58 1.29 11.70
CA SER A 39 -3.49 1.16 10.24
C SER A 39 -2.22 0.51 9.69
N VAL A 40 -1.10 0.54 10.39
CA VAL A 40 0.16 -0.10 10.03
C VAL A 40 0.71 -0.83 11.25
N LEU A 41 0.97 -2.13 11.11
CA LEU A 41 1.58 -2.92 12.18
C LEU A 41 2.91 -3.52 11.70
N VAL A 42 3.89 -3.49 12.57
CA VAL A 42 5.24 -4.03 12.34
C VAL A 42 5.47 -5.20 13.31
N PHE A 43 5.83 -6.34 12.75
CA PHE A 43 6.24 -7.52 13.51
C PHE A 43 7.71 -7.80 13.21
N ARG A 44 8.56 -7.71 14.22
CA ARG A 44 10.00 -7.97 14.09
C ARG A 44 10.32 -9.44 14.25
N GLY A 45 11.35 -9.92 13.55
CA GLY A 45 11.90 -11.26 13.76
C GLY A 45 10.91 -12.39 13.47
N GLN A 46 10.13 -12.27 12.41
CA GLN A 46 9.15 -13.26 11.95
C GLN A 46 9.62 -13.91 10.63
N PRO A 47 10.53 -14.90 10.67
CA PRO A 47 10.94 -15.60 9.46
C PRO A 47 9.78 -16.45 8.93
N LEU A 48 9.13 -15.97 7.87
CA LEU A 48 7.98 -16.62 7.25
C LEU A 48 8.34 -17.29 5.93
N LEU A 49 7.88 -18.53 5.74
CA LEU A 49 7.78 -19.14 4.43
C LEU A 49 6.57 -18.54 3.69
N ASP A 50 6.50 -18.76 2.37
CA ASP A 50 5.36 -18.28 1.57
C ASP A 50 4.03 -18.80 2.09
N GLU A 51 3.99 -20.10 2.45
CA GLU A 51 2.80 -20.73 3.02
C GLU A 51 2.40 -20.12 4.37
N ASP A 52 3.37 -19.83 5.24
CA ASP A 52 3.09 -19.18 6.54
C ASP A 52 2.45 -17.81 6.33
N GLN A 53 2.97 -17.01 5.39
CA GLN A 53 2.46 -15.68 5.08
C GLN A 53 1.06 -15.76 4.46
N ILE A 54 0.82 -16.69 3.55
CA ILE A 54 -0.50 -16.93 2.95
C ILE A 54 -1.51 -17.31 4.03
N ASN A 55 -1.20 -18.31 4.85
CA ASN A 55 -2.08 -18.77 5.92
C ASN A 55 -2.41 -17.65 6.94
N PHE A 56 -1.41 -16.84 7.30
CA PHE A 56 -1.64 -15.69 8.16
C PHE A 56 -2.54 -14.64 7.50
N SER A 57 -2.32 -14.37 6.20
CA SER A 57 -3.13 -13.43 5.43
C SER A 57 -4.59 -13.86 5.32
N GLU A 58 -4.87 -15.13 5.11
CA GLU A 58 -6.23 -15.70 5.00
C GLU A 58 -7.07 -15.50 6.27
N ARG A 59 -6.44 -15.34 7.42
CA ARG A 59 -7.16 -15.04 8.68
C ARG A 59 -7.87 -13.69 8.66
N PHE A 60 -7.43 -12.75 7.80
CA PHE A 60 -8.06 -11.44 7.63
C PHE A 60 -9.18 -11.44 6.59
N GLY A 61 -9.24 -12.43 5.72
CA GLY A 61 -10.24 -12.55 4.65
C GLY A 61 -9.71 -13.22 3.40
N SER A 62 -10.50 -13.20 2.34
CA SER A 62 -10.15 -13.79 1.06
C SER A 62 -8.95 -13.09 0.42
N LEU A 63 -8.05 -13.87 -0.16
CA LEU A 63 -6.88 -13.32 -0.85
C LEU A 63 -7.28 -12.75 -2.21
N GLU A 64 -6.64 -11.63 -2.56
CA GLU A 64 -6.73 -11.03 -3.88
C GLU A 64 -5.65 -11.61 -4.80
N THR A 65 -5.96 -11.73 -6.10
CA THR A 65 -4.95 -12.03 -7.11
C THR A 65 -4.40 -10.76 -7.74
N THR A 66 -3.10 -10.75 -8.02
CA THR A 66 -2.45 -9.65 -8.74
C THR A 66 -2.95 -9.55 -10.18
N VAL A 67 -2.80 -8.37 -10.80
CA VAL A 67 -3.12 -8.19 -12.23
C VAL A 67 -2.19 -9.06 -13.09
N ASN A 68 -2.72 -9.63 -14.18
CA ASN A 68 -1.94 -10.53 -15.05
C ASN A 68 -0.73 -9.84 -15.71
N SER A 69 -0.81 -8.53 -15.92
CA SER A 69 0.28 -7.72 -16.46
C SER A 69 1.46 -7.53 -15.50
N ASN A 70 1.34 -7.95 -14.23
CA ASN A 70 2.46 -7.88 -13.29
C ASN A 70 3.54 -8.90 -13.67
N PRO A 71 4.78 -8.46 -13.97
CA PRO A 71 5.85 -9.36 -14.40
C PRO A 71 6.35 -10.30 -13.30
N GLU A 72 5.97 -10.06 -12.04
CA GLU A 72 6.41 -10.83 -10.86
C GLU A 72 5.21 -11.40 -10.10
N GLY A 73 4.53 -12.38 -10.67
CA GLY A 73 3.42 -13.08 -10.03
C GLY A 73 2.05 -12.66 -10.51
N GLY A 74 1.92 -12.26 -11.79
CA GLY A 74 0.63 -11.97 -12.42
C GLY A 74 -0.36 -13.12 -12.28
N GLY A 75 -1.58 -12.81 -11.80
CA GLY A 75 -2.63 -13.80 -11.55
C GLY A 75 -2.43 -14.67 -10.30
N THR A 76 -1.45 -14.38 -9.46
CA THR A 76 -1.19 -15.11 -8.20
C THR A 76 -1.59 -14.29 -6.96
N VAL A 77 -1.67 -14.95 -5.81
CA VAL A 77 -1.99 -14.32 -4.52
C VAL A 77 -0.76 -13.72 -3.84
N MET A 78 0.44 -13.99 -4.36
CA MET A 78 1.70 -13.49 -3.81
C MET A 78 2.58 -12.92 -4.91
N THR A 79 3.16 -11.76 -4.64
CA THR A 79 4.13 -11.11 -5.53
C THR A 79 5.48 -11.00 -4.85
N VAL A 80 6.55 -11.25 -5.59
CA VAL A 80 7.91 -11.06 -5.10
C VAL A 80 8.42 -9.70 -5.59
N LEU A 81 8.64 -8.77 -4.67
CA LEU A 81 9.24 -7.47 -4.97
C LEU A 81 10.76 -7.55 -4.81
N SER A 82 11.46 -7.96 -5.86
CA SER A 82 12.89 -8.20 -5.78
C SER A 82 13.68 -7.55 -6.92
N ASN A 83 14.98 -7.35 -6.69
CA ASN A 83 15.93 -6.94 -7.72
C ASN A 83 16.94 -8.04 -8.05
N VAL A 84 16.55 -9.31 -7.87
CA VAL A 84 17.38 -10.46 -8.22
C VAL A 84 16.70 -11.38 -9.24
N ASP A 85 17.50 -12.09 -10.01
CA ASP A 85 17.03 -13.15 -10.90
C ASP A 85 16.88 -14.51 -10.19
N GLN A 86 16.53 -15.54 -10.94
CA GLN A 86 16.39 -16.90 -10.43
C GLN A 86 17.71 -17.51 -9.92
N GLN A 87 18.86 -16.96 -10.33
CA GLN A 87 20.19 -17.34 -9.86
C GLN A 87 20.66 -16.47 -8.69
N ASN A 88 19.75 -15.66 -8.11
CA ASN A 88 20.04 -14.75 -7.01
C ASN A 88 21.10 -13.69 -7.33
N LYS A 89 21.18 -13.25 -8.60
CA LYS A 89 22.02 -12.14 -9.06
C LYS A 89 21.18 -10.88 -9.25
N VAL A 90 21.77 -9.74 -8.88
CA VAL A 90 21.13 -8.42 -9.09
C VAL A 90 20.88 -8.20 -10.56
N ILE A 91 19.67 -7.82 -10.90
CA ILE A 91 19.24 -7.49 -12.27
C ILE A 91 19.42 -6.01 -12.57
N PRO A 92 19.70 -5.65 -13.84
CA PRO A 92 19.92 -4.25 -14.21
C PRO A 92 18.66 -3.41 -14.05
N PRO A 93 18.79 -2.09 -13.80
CA PRO A 93 17.64 -1.19 -13.60
C PRO A 93 16.70 -1.11 -14.82
N GLU A 94 17.21 -1.40 -16.03
CA GLU A 94 16.47 -1.36 -17.29
C GLU A 94 15.60 -2.62 -17.52
N ASP A 95 15.74 -3.65 -16.69
CA ASP A 95 14.88 -4.83 -16.76
C ASP A 95 13.41 -4.41 -16.57
N LYS A 96 12.52 -4.97 -17.39
CA LYS A 96 11.08 -4.63 -17.37
C LYS A 96 10.44 -4.74 -15.99
N ARG A 97 10.90 -5.69 -15.17
CA ARG A 97 10.42 -5.86 -13.79
C ARG A 97 10.78 -4.63 -12.94
N MET A 98 12.02 -4.15 -13.09
CA MET A 98 12.50 -2.97 -12.35
C MET A 98 11.79 -1.70 -12.80
N VAL A 99 11.57 -1.54 -14.11
CA VAL A 99 10.80 -0.40 -14.66
C VAL A 99 9.35 -0.45 -14.14
N PHE A 100 8.69 -1.60 -14.20
CA PHE A 100 7.34 -1.78 -13.68
C PHE A 100 7.25 -1.46 -12.18
N ASN A 101 8.23 -1.95 -11.40
CA ASN A 101 8.29 -1.75 -9.96
C ASN A 101 8.61 -0.30 -9.54
N THR A 102 9.07 0.54 -10.49
CA THR A 102 9.23 1.99 -10.23
C THR A 102 7.91 2.64 -9.79
N GLY A 103 6.77 2.08 -10.22
CA GLY A 103 5.46 2.51 -9.75
C GLY A 103 5.27 2.45 -8.22
N ASN A 104 5.98 1.55 -7.56
CA ASN A 104 5.93 1.43 -6.10
C ASN A 104 6.63 2.60 -5.36
N GLN A 105 7.33 3.46 -6.08
CA GLN A 105 7.92 4.69 -5.53
C GLN A 105 6.94 5.88 -5.52
N MET A 106 5.83 5.78 -6.25
CA MET A 106 4.74 6.74 -6.15
C MET A 106 3.90 6.46 -4.89
N TRP A 107 3.34 7.52 -4.31
CA TRP A 107 2.37 7.38 -3.24
C TRP A 107 1.07 6.76 -3.78
N HIS A 108 0.73 5.57 -3.32
CA HIS A 108 -0.44 4.82 -3.79
C HIS A 108 -1.08 4.00 -2.66
N THR A 109 -2.26 3.51 -2.91
CA THR A 109 -2.89 2.43 -2.15
C THR A 109 -3.15 1.26 -3.10
N ASP A 110 -2.97 0.04 -2.61
CA ASP A 110 -3.05 -1.14 -3.45
C ASP A 110 -4.48 -1.38 -3.96
N SER A 111 -4.55 -1.71 -5.23
CA SER A 111 -5.78 -2.14 -5.91
C SER A 111 -6.95 -1.15 -5.87
N SER A 112 -6.71 0.14 -5.58
CA SER A 112 -7.78 1.14 -5.64
C SER A 112 -8.39 1.29 -7.03
N PHE A 113 -7.68 0.83 -8.06
CA PHE A 113 -8.13 0.74 -9.45
C PHE A 113 -9.03 -0.48 -9.74
N LYS A 114 -9.30 -1.32 -8.75
CA LYS A 114 -10.27 -2.40 -8.84
C LYS A 114 -11.60 -1.98 -8.23
N ARG A 115 -12.68 -2.56 -8.73
CA ARG A 115 -14.04 -2.28 -8.22
C ARG A 115 -14.15 -2.52 -6.72
N VAL A 116 -13.51 -3.59 -6.24
CA VAL A 116 -13.32 -3.86 -4.81
C VAL A 116 -11.84 -3.73 -4.52
N PRO A 117 -11.41 -2.64 -3.88
CA PRO A 117 -10.01 -2.43 -3.51
C PRO A 117 -9.51 -3.46 -2.50
N ALA A 118 -8.21 -3.67 -2.44
CA ALA A 118 -7.60 -4.48 -1.39
C ALA A 118 -7.88 -3.87 -0.01
N LEU A 119 -8.30 -4.71 0.94
CA LEU A 119 -8.48 -4.30 2.33
C LEU A 119 -7.13 -3.97 2.96
N MET A 120 -6.17 -4.87 2.82
CA MET A 120 -4.86 -4.77 3.43
C MET A 120 -3.81 -5.47 2.57
N SER A 121 -2.56 -5.14 2.84
CA SER A 121 -1.40 -5.80 2.27
C SER A 121 -0.43 -6.23 3.37
N LEU A 122 0.31 -7.29 3.08
CA LEU A 122 1.34 -7.84 3.93
C LEU A 122 2.64 -7.93 3.12
N LEU A 123 3.74 -7.44 3.69
CA LEU A 123 5.06 -7.51 3.06
C LEU A 123 6.08 -8.03 4.08
N SER A 124 6.81 -9.09 3.71
CA SER A 124 7.91 -9.62 4.52
C SER A 124 9.26 -9.28 3.88
N GLY A 125 10.21 -8.78 4.69
CA GLY A 125 11.57 -8.47 4.25
C GLY A 125 12.48 -9.69 4.42
N ARG A 126 12.81 -10.37 3.32
CA ARG A 126 13.64 -11.60 3.32
C ARG A 126 15.11 -11.30 3.16
N GLU A 127 15.45 -10.42 2.24
CA GLU A 127 16.74 -9.76 2.14
C GLU A 127 16.52 -8.25 2.07
N VAL A 128 17.26 -7.48 2.86
CA VAL A 128 17.07 -6.04 2.97
C VAL A 128 18.39 -5.32 2.81
N PRO A 129 18.41 -4.17 2.11
CA PRO A 129 19.62 -3.37 1.99
C PRO A 129 20.03 -2.79 3.35
N SER A 130 21.32 -2.52 3.53
CA SER A 130 21.84 -1.96 4.79
C SER A 130 21.38 -0.52 5.03
N ILE A 131 21.15 0.24 3.97
CA ILE A 131 20.69 1.64 4.00
C ILE A 131 19.71 1.86 2.84
N GLY A 132 18.66 2.64 3.10
CA GLY A 132 17.63 2.92 2.10
C GLY A 132 16.61 1.79 1.97
N GLY A 133 15.73 1.89 0.99
CA GLY A 133 14.68 0.92 0.74
C GLY A 133 13.55 0.91 1.76
N GLU A 134 13.43 1.97 2.56
CA GLU A 134 12.31 2.13 3.50
C GLU A 134 10.98 2.05 2.76
N THR A 135 9.96 1.60 3.46
CA THR A 135 8.58 1.79 3.05
C THR A 135 7.96 2.89 3.88
N GLN A 136 7.43 3.90 3.22
CA GLN A 136 6.75 5.02 3.86
C GLN A 136 5.25 4.85 3.76
N PHE A 137 4.55 5.23 4.83
CA PHE A 137 3.09 5.19 4.95
C PHE A 137 2.59 6.57 5.32
N ALA A 138 1.54 7.05 4.65
CA ALA A 138 0.93 8.35 4.89
C ALA A 138 -0.54 8.17 5.29
N SER A 139 -0.95 8.79 6.39
CA SER A 139 -2.30 8.65 6.93
C SER A 139 -3.30 9.51 6.18
N MET A 140 -4.16 8.88 5.36
CA MET A 140 -5.29 9.53 4.72
C MET A 140 -6.35 9.98 5.75
N ARG A 141 -6.40 9.31 6.91
CA ARG A 141 -7.29 9.66 8.02
C ARG A 141 -6.83 10.94 8.72
N ALA A 142 -5.56 11.01 9.14
CA ALA A 142 -5.01 12.20 9.78
C ALA A 142 -5.09 13.43 8.86
N ALA A 143 -4.83 13.25 7.56
CA ALA A 143 -4.99 14.31 6.58
C ALA A 143 -6.44 14.80 6.48
N TYR A 144 -7.42 13.91 6.41
CA TYR A 144 -8.83 14.30 6.41
C TYR A 144 -9.21 15.04 7.69
N ASP A 145 -8.78 14.56 8.85
CA ASP A 145 -9.06 15.18 10.14
C ASP A 145 -8.50 16.61 10.24
N SER A 146 -7.37 16.88 9.58
CA SER A 146 -6.71 18.19 9.53
C SER A 146 -7.42 19.23 8.66
N LEU A 147 -8.34 18.81 7.79
CA LEU A 147 -9.06 19.71 6.90
C LEU A 147 -10.09 20.54 7.67
N ALA A 148 -10.31 21.80 7.22
CA ALA A 148 -11.41 22.61 7.72
C ALA A 148 -12.77 21.97 7.40
N ASP A 149 -13.77 22.16 8.26
CA ASP A 149 -15.09 21.55 8.11
C ASP A 149 -15.77 21.90 6.77
N GLN A 150 -15.60 23.14 6.30
CA GLN A 150 -16.10 23.53 4.98
C GLN A 150 -15.46 22.69 3.87
N LYS A 151 -14.14 22.46 3.95
CA LYS A 151 -13.44 21.63 2.96
C LYS A 151 -13.92 20.18 2.99
N LYS A 152 -14.13 19.62 4.19
CA LYS A 152 -14.71 18.28 4.34
C LYS A 152 -16.07 18.16 3.67
N MET A 153 -16.96 19.15 3.86
CA MET A 153 -18.28 19.19 3.20
C MET A 153 -18.17 19.26 1.66
N GLU A 154 -17.20 20.02 1.14
CA GLU A 154 -16.98 20.12 -0.31
C GLU A 154 -16.54 18.79 -0.94
N LEU A 155 -15.85 17.94 -0.17
CA LEU A 155 -15.29 16.68 -0.66
C LEU A 155 -16.21 15.47 -0.48
N ASP A 156 -17.17 15.52 0.43
CA ASP A 156 -17.92 14.34 0.93
C ASP A 156 -18.63 13.56 -0.19
N ASP A 157 -19.14 14.23 -1.22
CA ASP A 157 -19.89 13.61 -2.31
C ASP A 157 -19.07 13.43 -3.60
N LEU A 158 -17.79 13.79 -3.58
CA LEU A 158 -16.95 13.69 -4.77
C LEU A 158 -16.58 12.24 -5.06
N VAL A 159 -16.58 11.92 -6.35
CA VAL A 159 -16.16 10.60 -6.88
C VAL A 159 -14.93 10.80 -7.75
N CYS A 160 -13.86 10.05 -7.44
CA CYS A 160 -12.68 9.98 -8.26
C CYS A 160 -12.72 8.76 -9.17
N ILE A 161 -12.20 8.91 -10.36
CA ILE A 161 -11.91 7.79 -11.26
C ILE A 161 -10.50 7.32 -10.98
N HIS A 162 -10.38 6.07 -10.53
CA HIS A 162 -9.11 5.40 -10.33
C HIS A 162 -8.78 4.54 -11.54
N ASP A 163 -7.59 4.76 -12.10
CA ASP A 163 -7.15 4.16 -13.36
C ASP A 163 -5.71 3.64 -13.25
N PHE A 164 -5.57 2.34 -13.43
CA PHE A 164 -4.27 1.69 -13.42
C PHE A 164 -3.40 2.15 -14.59
N ALA A 165 -4.00 2.27 -15.79
CA ALA A 165 -3.29 2.70 -16.98
C ALA A 165 -2.77 4.14 -16.85
N TYR A 166 -3.54 5.03 -16.22
CA TYR A 166 -3.10 6.39 -15.94
C TYR A 166 -1.82 6.40 -15.09
N SER A 167 -1.81 5.71 -13.97
CA SER A 167 -0.65 5.70 -13.07
C SER A 167 0.58 5.07 -13.71
N ARG A 168 0.42 4.04 -14.53
CA ARG A 168 1.53 3.41 -15.26
C ARG A 168 2.07 4.30 -16.37
N ALA A 169 1.21 5.07 -17.04
CA ALA A 169 1.62 6.05 -18.05
C ALA A 169 2.45 7.22 -17.47
N LEU A 170 2.34 7.50 -16.17
CA LEU A 170 3.21 8.47 -15.50
C LEU A 170 4.67 7.98 -15.40
N ILE A 171 4.91 6.66 -15.49
CA ILE A 171 6.23 6.05 -15.50
C ILE A 171 6.74 5.98 -16.93
N ASP A 172 6.00 5.30 -17.80
CA ASP A 172 6.24 5.15 -19.22
C ASP A 172 4.89 4.99 -19.94
N PRO A 173 4.55 5.89 -20.90
CA PRO A 173 3.31 5.78 -21.66
C PRO A 173 3.12 4.46 -22.41
N ASN A 174 4.23 3.74 -22.69
CA ASN A 174 4.25 2.48 -23.41
C ASN A 174 4.37 1.24 -22.50
N LEU A 175 4.31 1.43 -21.17
CA LEU A 175 4.51 0.33 -20.22
C LEU A 175 3.44 -0.76 -20.32
N LEU A 176 2.20 -0.38 -20.62
CA LEU A 176 1.08 -1.29 -20.78
C LEU A 176 0.63 -1.39 -22.23
N THR A 177 0.36 -2.62 -22.68
CA THR A 177 -0.30 -2.88 -23.97
C THR A 177 -1.80 -2.52 -23.90
N ASN A 178 -2.49 -2.46 -25.06
CA ASN A 178 -3.94 -2.25 -25.06
C ASN A 178 -4.70 -3.37 -24.35
N ASP A 179 -4.24 -4.61 -24.44
CA ASP A 179 -4.84 -5.75 -23.74
C ASP A 179 -4.68 -5.62 -22.22
N ASN A 180 -3.50 -5.19 -21.75
CA ASN A 180 -3.28 -4.90 -20.32
C ASN A 180 -4.21 -3.78 -19.80
N LYS A 181 -4.43 -2.73 -20.60
CA LYS A 181 -5.36 -1.64 -20.23
C LYS A 181 -6.80 -2.12 -20.19
N ALA A 182 -7.20 -3.00 -21.12
CA ALA A 182 -8.55 -3.57 -21.17
C ALA A 182 -8.83 -4.54 -20.02
N GLU A 183 -7.82 -5.22 -19.49
CA GLU A 183 -7.93 -6.10 -18.33
C GLU A 183 -8.38 -5.34 -17.08
N VAL A 184 -7.93 -4.09 -16.92
CA VAL A 184 -8.16 -3.28 -15.73
C VAL A 184 -8.76 -1.93 -16.12
N PRO A 185 -10.08 -1.89 -16.48
CA PRO A 185 -10.73 -0.64 -16.83
C PRO A 185 -10.83 0.30 -15.62
N PRO A 186 -10.90 1.63 -15.85
CA PRO A 186 -11.07 2.61 -14.79
C PRO A 186 -12.32 2.35 -13.93
N VAL A 187 -12.23 2.65 -12.64
CA VAL A 187 -13.32 2.44 -11.68
C VAL A 187 -13.63 3.71 -10.89
N ARG A 188 -14.86 3.80 -10.41
CA ARG A 188 -15.34 4.89 -9.56
C ARG A 188 -15.02 4.57 -8.09
N GLN A 189 -14.44 5.54 -7.36
CA GLN A 189 -14.19 5.46 -5.93
C GLN A 189 -14.66 6.75 -5.25
N ALA A 190 -15.36 6.65 -4.12
CA ALA A 190 -15.65 7.82 -3.31
C ALA A 190 -14.34 8.46 -2.83
N MET A 191 -14.23 9.80 -2.94
CA MET A 191 -13.04 10.53 -2.49
C MET A 191 -12.90 10.50 -0.97
N VAL A 192 -14.02 10.54 -0.26
CA VAL A 192 -14.08 10.39 1.20
C VAL A 192 -14.79 9.08 1.52
N ARG A 193 -14.15 8.25 2.34
CA ARG A 193 -14.68 6.94 2.75
C ARG A 193 -14.78 6.86 4.26
N GLU A 194 -15.85 6.24 4.74
CA GLU A 194 -16.02 5.91 6.14
C GLU A 194 -15.57 4.47 6.40
N ASN A 195 -14.74 4.27 7.41
CA ASN A 195 -14.34 2.94 7.83
C ASN A 195 -15.51 2.24 8.54
N PRO A 196 -15.93 1.04 8.12
CA PRO A 196 -17.11 0.37 8.67
C PRO A 196 -16.93 -0.07 10.13
N VAL A 197 -15.69 -0.21 10.61
CA VAL A 197 -15.39 -0.68 11.97
C VAL A 197 -15.46 0.47 12.97
N HIS A 198 -14.68 1.52 12.78
CA HIS A 198 -14.56 2.62 13.75
C HIS A 198 -15.31 3.91 13.34
N LYS A 199 -16.02 3.90 12.21
CA LYS A 199 -16.84 5.02 11.70
C LYS A 199 -16.08 6.33 11.44
N LYS A 200 -14.77 6.31 11.38
CA LYS A 200 -13.96 7.48 11.03
C LYS A 200 -13.86 7.59 9.52
N LYS A 201 -13.89 8.85 9.05
CA LYS A 201 -13.71 9.18 7.63
C LYS A 201 -12.24 9.38 7.31
N ASN A 202 -11.89 9.12 6.05
CA ASN A 202 -10.57 9.40 5.47
C ASN A 202 -10.69 9.74 3.99
N LEU A 203 -9.69 10.44 3.47
CA LEU A 203 -9.50 10.58 2.02
C LEU A 203 -9.15 9.23 1.40
N PHE A 204 -9.49 9.04 0.12
CA PHE A 204 -9.13 7.85 -0.65
C PHE A 204 -8.62 8.27 -2.02
N LEU A 205 -7.31 8.48 -2.14
CA LEU A 205 -6.63 9.06 -3.29
C LEU A 205 -5.34 8.29 -3.62
N GLY A 206 -4.31 8.96 -4.04
CA GLY A 206 -3.01 8.40 -4.44
C GLY A 206 -2.83 8.39 -5.96
N ALA A 207 -1.79 7.72 -6.43
CA ALA A 207 -1.34 7.77 -7.82
C ALA A 207 -2.36 7.26 -8.85
N HIS A 208 -3.30 6.41 -8.44
CA HIS A 208 -4.32 5.88 -9.34
C HIS A 208 -5.51 6.82 -9.53
N ALA A 209 -5.71 7.82 -8.65
CA ALA A 209 -6.77 8.82 -8.78
C ALA A 209 -6.45 9.76 -9.95
N SER A 210 -7.17 9.60 -11.07
CA SER A 210 -6.86 10.26 -12.33
C SER A 210 -7.60 11.57 -12.53
N TYR A 211 -8.90 11.62 -12.18
CA TYR A 211 -9.73 12.81 -12.24
C TYR A 211 -11.01 12.67 -11.39
N ILE A 212 -11.71 13.78 -11.16
CA ILE A 212 -12.98 13.83 -10.44
C ILE A 212 -14.12 13.78 -11.45
N GLU A 213 -15.08 12.87 -11.24
CA GLU A 213 -16.22 12.69 -12.11
C GLU A 213 -17.04 13.98 -12.23
N GLY A 214 -17.32 14.39 -13.47
CA GLY A 214 -18.10 15.62 -13.75
C GLY A 214 -17.33 16.93 -13.66
N TRP A 215 -16.05 16.90 -13.32
CA TRP A 215 -15.19 18.08 -13.25
C TRP A 215 -14.36 18.25 -14.52
N ASP A 216 -13.89 19.48 -14.74
CA ASP A 216 -12.80 19.76 -15.68
C ASP A 216 -11.53 19.00 -15.27
N LEU A 217 -10.78 18.55 -16.28
CA LEU A 217 -9.59 17.69 -16.03
C LEU A 217 -8.48 18.43 -15.27
N GLU A 218 -8.26 19.71 -15.60
CA GLU A 218 -7.23 20.53 -14.96
C GLU A 218 -7.59 20.80 -13.50
N ASP A 219 -8.81 21.22 -13.24
CA ASP A 219 -9.34 21.47 -11.89
C ASP A 219 -9.33 20.18 -11.05
N SER A 220 -9.72 19.06 -11.65
CA SER A 220 -9.64 17.73 -11.00
C SER A 220 -8.24 17.41 -10.53
N ARG A 221 -7.28 17.51 -11.43
CA ARG A 221 -5.87 17.16 -11.15
C ARG A 221 -5.23 18.10 -10.14
N LYS A 222 -5.60 19.36 -10.18
CA LYS A 222 -5.13 20.34 -9.21
C LYS A 222 -5.61 19.98 -7.80
N LEU A 223 -6.90 19.74 -7.61
CA LEU A 223 -7.44 19.35 -6.31
C LEU A 223 -6.86 18.02 -5.81
N ILE A 224 -6.76 17.00 -6.67
CA ILE A 224 -6.16 15.71 -6.32
C ILE A 224 -4.70 15.91 -5.88
N ALA A 225 -3.92 16.71 -6.58
CA ALA A 225 -2.54 17.01 -6.21
C ALA A 225 -2.45 17.71 -4.85
N GLU A 226 -3.26 18.76 -4.61
CA GLU A 226 -3.32 19.48 -3.32
C GLU A 226 -3.65 18.53 -2.15
N LEU A 227 -4.61 17.64 -2.35
CA LEU A 227 -4.99 16.67 -1.31
C LEU A 227 -3.93 15.58 -1.12
N ASN A 228 -3.29 15.10 -2.17
CA ASN A 228 -2.17 14.17 -2.05
C ASN A 228 -0.98 14.82 -1.32
N ASP A 229 -0.69 16.09 -1.56
CA ASP A 229 0.34 16.85 -0.82
C ASP A 229 -0.03 16.97 0.66
N THR A 230 -1.31 17.18 0.97
CA THR A 230 -1.79 17.19 2.36
C THR A 230 -1.60 15.83 3.03
N ILE A 231 -2.00 14.73 2.35
CA ILE A 231 -1.85 13.37 2.89
C ILE A 231 -0.38 13.04 3.17
N THR A 232 0.50 13.45 2.27
CA THR A 232 1.92 13.10 2.32
C THR A 232 2.79 14.12 3.06
N HIS A 233 2.16 15.04 3.80
CA HIS A 233 2.87 15.95 4.69
C HIS A 233 3.68 15.14 5.73
N PRO A 234 4.92 15.53 6.04
CA PRO A 234 5.80 14.78 6.94
C PRO A 234 5.18 14.41 8.29
N ASP A 235 4.30 15.24 8.84
CA ASP A 235 3.62 15.00 10.12
C ASP A 235 2.70 13.77 10.08
N PHE A 236 2.23 13.38 8.89
CA PHE A 236 1.32 12.25 8.69
C PHE A 236 2.03 11.01 8.16
N VAL A 237 3.36 11.05 8.02
CA VAL A 237 4.16 9.98 7.42
C VAL A 237 4.93 9.19 8.48
N TYR A 238 4.80 7.87 8.40
CA TYR A 238 5.66 6.92 9.07
C TYR A 238 6.61 6.27 8.05
N SER A 239 7.90 6.23 8.36
CA SER A 239 8.93 5.58 7.54
C SER A 239 9.45 4.32 8.25
N HIS A 240 9.23 3.15 7.63
CA HIS A 240 9.70 1.87 8.15
C HIS A 240 11.08 1.54 7.57
N ALA A 241 12.10 1.52 8.42
CA ALA A 241 13.42 0.99 8.11
C ALA A 241 13.41 -0.54 8.31
N TRP A 242 13.55 -1.26 7.22
CA TRP A 242 13.48 -2.71 7.20
C TRP A 242 14.63 -3.38 7.92
N LYS A 243 14.31 -4.41 8.68
CA LYS A 243 15.25 -5.44 9.13
C LYS A 243 14.85 -6.77 8.51
N LYS A 244 15.83 -7.66 8.33
CA LYS A 244 15.54 -9.01 7.86
C LYS A 244 14.52 -9.67 8.80
N ASP A 245 13.58 -10.41 8.20
CA ASP A 245 12.48 -11.09 8.87
C ASP A 245 11.44 -10.17 9.53
N ASP A 246 11.38 -8.89 9.12
CA ASP A 246 10.23 -8.06 9.43
C ASP A 246 9.02 -8.48 8.60
N LEU A 247 7.85 -8.50 9.22
CA LEU A 247 6.56 -8.46 8.54
C LEU A 247 5.91 -7.11 8.82
N VAL A 248 5.46 -6.42 7.79
CA VAL A 248 4.65 -5.20 7.90
C VAL A 248 3.31 -5.44 7.25
N ILE A 249 2.24 -5.08 7.95
CA ILE A 249 0.88 -5.11 7.42
C ILE A 249 0.29 -3.71 7.45
N TRP A 250 -0.51 -3.35 6.45
CA TRP A 250 -1.14 -2.03 6.39
C TRP A 250 -2.53 -2.05 5.79
N ASP A 251 -3.34 -1.09 6.24
CA ASP A 251 -4.72 -0.90 5.82
C ASP A 251 -4.79 -0.01 4.58
N ASN A 252 -5.02 -0.60 3.42
CA ASN A 252 -5.15 0.12 2.15
C ASN A 252 -6.36 1.07 2.10
N ARG A 253 -7.30 0.93 3.03
CA ARG A 253 -8.45 1.84 3.12
C ARG A 253 -8.07 3.20 3.70
N THR A 254 -6.99 3.26 4.49
CA THR A 254 -6.65 4.40 5.36
C THR A 254 -5.27 4.98 5.15
N VAL A 255 -4.36 4.30 4.45
CA VAL A 255 -3.00 4.79 4.19
C VAL A 255 -2.63 4.74 2.73
N LEU A 256 -1.85 5.74 2.29
CA LEU A 256 -0.99 5.62 1.12
C LEU A 256 0.36 5.06 1.54
N HIS A 257 1.03 4.37 0.63
CA HIS A 257 2.41 3.92 0.86
C HIS A 257 3.28 4.10 -0.37
N ARG A 258 4.59 4.06 -0.16
CA ARG A 258 5.60 4.03 -1.23
C ARG A 258 6.88 3.39 -0.76
N GLY A 259 7.62 2.77 -1.68
CA GLY A 259 9.01 2.37 -1.47
C GLY A 259 9.97 3.53 -1.70
N ARG A 260 11.06 3.57 -0.92
CA ARG A 260 12.16 4.52 -1.13
C ARG A 260 13.30 3.87 -1.89
N PRO A 261 14.10 4.65 -2.63
CA PRO A 261 15.28 4.15 -3.31
C PRO A 261 16.30 3.54 -2.33
N TRP A 262 17.09 2.61 -2.83
CA TRP A 262 18.25 2.03 -2.15
C TRP A 262 19.40 1.85 -3.14
N ASP A 263 20.59 1.53 -2.65
CA ASP A 263 21.71 1.12 -3.49
C ASP A 263 21.34 -0.16 -4.25
N ARG A 264 21.25 -0.05 -5.59
CA ARG A 264 20.78 -1.14 -6.46
C ARG A 264 21.72 -2.32 -6.54
N ASP A 265 22.98 -2.16 -6.12
CA ASP A 265 23.93 -3.27 -6.02
C ASP A 265 23.64 -4.18 -4.81
N GLN A 266 22.85 -3.69 -3.85
CA GLN A 266 22.37 -4.49 -2.73
C GLN A 266 21.06 -5.20 -3.07
N LYS A 267 20.97 -6.47 -2.65
CA LYS A 267 19.75 -7.26 -2.84
C LYS A 267 18.62 -6.78 -1.94
N ARG A 268 17.43 -6.84 -2.49
CA ARG A 268 16.17 -6.61 -1.79
C ARG A 268 15.14 -7.64 -2.24
N ILE A 269 14.64 -8.42 -1.29
CA ILE A 269 13.63 -9.46 -1.48
C ILE A 269 12.59 -9.37 -0.38
#